data_c1098c94e8aa739fa9ab1a2bbc0068ed
#
_entry.id   c1098c94e8aa739fa9ab1a2bbc0068ed
#
_cell.length_a   1.000
_cell.length_b   1.000
_cell.length_c   1.000
_cell.angle_alpha   90.00
_cell.angle_beta   90.00
_cell.angle_gamma   90.00
#
_symmetry.space_group_name_H-M   'P 1'
#
loop_
_entity.id
_entity.type
_entity.pdbx_description
1 polymer ?
#
loop_
_entity_poly.entity_id
_entity_poly.type
_entity_poly.pdbx_seq_one_letter_code
_entity_poly.pdbx_strand_id
1 'polypeptide(L)'
;MSTLLPQGDPEEVPARPHAARHALSPHQPKAQVEPSPGTPRARTERRGNALPLPRTRLASGPEGPHALRPLLDTVLDALHAGERARSGPLPAGGPDAVAARVRDAVGDVLPDEGDPDALRVLVQAVAEGAADPAHPLCAAHLHCPPLAVATAADLAVSALNPSMDSWDQAPAASELEELVTRALANEVYPDARNCANGPHRPAAHTAQHHPDALITTGGTESNQLALLLAREAHGPSVRLVVGANAHHTLPRAAWLLGLPDPVVVPAPAGTLDPAALDQALTALPAPIVVAATAGTTDAGLIDPLPDIAALCRTHGARLHIDAAYGGPLLFSHRHRAKLTGLAAADTVTLDLHKLGWQPVPAGVLAVKDTRDLAALHHHADYLNADDDTEAGLPDLLGRSLRTTRRPDALKIAVTLKTLGRTGLGTLIDHICDRAREFAALVQEHPGYELYDTPTLSTVLFRPTTATDDAVAAVRRQLLTDGLAVLGRARLDGRLWLKATLLNPATRPSDLAGLLKLVEGTTPR
;
A
#
# COMPACT_ATOMS: atom_id res chain seq x y z
N MET A 1 -50.86 -7.17 -7.91
CA MET A 1 -51.42 -5.83 -7.78
C MET A 1 -50.27 -4.84 -7.92
N SER A 2 -50.31 -4.14 -9.02
CA SER A 2 -49.30 -3.21 -9.51
C SER A 2 -49.58 -1.84 -8.89
N THR A 3 -48.52 -1.15 -8.40
CA THR A 3 -48.57 0.29 -8.15
C THR A 3 -47.34 0.93 -8.74
N LEU A 4 -47.53 1.57 -9.87
CA LEU A 4 -46.62 2.46 -10.58
C LEU A 4 -46.43 3.76 -9.77
N LEU A 5 -45.21 4.23 -9.65
CA LEU A 5 -44.86 5.60 -9.28
C LEU A 5 -44.51 6.39 -10.56
N PRO A 6 -44.80 7.69 -10.64
CA PRO A 6 -44.72 8.46 -11.88
C PRO A 6 -43.29 8.89 -12.23
N GLN A 7 -43.04 8.90 -13.54
CA GLN A 7 -41.82 9.49 -14.15
C GLN A 7 -41.92 11.02 -14.07
N GLY A 8 -40.86 11.65 -13.54
CA GLY A 8 -40.62 13.08 -13.65
C GLY A 8 -39.70 13.37 -14.84
N ASP A 9 -40.05 14.40 -15.61
CA ASP A 9 -39.30 14.89 -16.78
C ASP A 9 -37.92 15.40 -16.42
N PRO A 10 -36.91 15.30 -17.32
CA PRO A 10 -35.59 15.83 -17.08
C PRO A 10 -35.53 17.34 -17.30
N GLU A 11 -35.21 18.10 -16.26
CA GLU A 11 -34.87 19.52 -16.35
C GLU A 11 -33.55 19.73 -17.12
N GLU A 12 -33.62 20.61 -18.12
CA GLU A 12 -32.48 21.07 -18.91
C GLU A 12 -31.44 21.82 -18.05
N VAL A 13 -30.19 21.36 -18.06
CA VAL A 13 -29.06 22.06 -17.48
C VAL A 13 -28.45 23.01 -18.53
N PRO A 14 -28.34 24.32 -18.26
CA PRO A 14 -27.79 25.25 -19.23
C PRO A 14 -26.26 25.09 -19.42
N ALA A 15 -25.83 25.10 -20.67
CA ALA A 15 -24.43 25.06 -21.11
C ALA A 15 -23.62 26.24 -20.58
N ARG A 16 -22.43 25.98 -20.02
CA ARG A 16 -21.46 27.02 -19.64
C ARG A 16 -20.71 27.51 -20.88
N PRO A 17 -20.43 28.85 -21.00
CA PRO A 17 -19.73 29.41 -22.15
C PRO A 17 -18.22 29.12 -22.11
N HIS A 18 -17.65 28.88 -23.29
CA HIS A 18 -16.22 28.76 -23.56
C HIS A 18 -15.45 30.02 -23.11
N ALA A 19 -14.42 29.84 -22.28
CA ALA A 19 -13.48 30.89 -21.95
C ALA A 19 -12.54 31.18 -23.12
N ALA A 20 -12.50 32.46 -23.51
CA ALA A 20 -11.65 32.98 -24.57
C ALA A 20 -10.16 32.97 -24.14
N ARG A 21 -9.30 32.60 -25.07
CA ARG A 21 -7.84 32.70 -24.98
C ARG A 21 -7.43 34.17 -24.94
N HIS A 22 -6.81 34.63 -23.84
CA HIS A 22 -6.10 35.90 -23.80
C HIS A 22 -4.67 35.75 -24.36
N ALA A 23 -4.43 36.43 -25.47
CA ALA A 23 -3.09 36.62 -26.03
C ALA A 23 -2.32 37.65 -25.17
N LEU A 24 -1.09 37.30 -24.81
CA LEU A 24 -0.17 38.21 -24.14
C LEU A 24 0.46 39.16 -25.15
N SER A 25 0.30 40.48 -24.96
CA SER A 25 0.96 41.53 -25.71
C SER A 25 2.35 41.85 -25.12
N PRO A 26 3.33 42.28 -25.95
CA PRO A 26 4.71 42.45 -25.51
C PRO A 26 4.95 43.77 -24.70
N HIS A 27 5.82 43.66 -23.72
CA HIS A 27 6.28 44.76 -22.87
C HIS A 27 6.99 45.89 -23.66
N GLN A 28 6.56 47.14 -23.46
CA GLN A 28 7.33 48.33 -23.79
C GLN A 28 8.22 48.77 -22.60
N PRO A 29 9.43 49.32 -22.84
CA PRO A 29 10.35 49.73 -21.79
C PRO A 29 9.93 51.05 -21.17
N LYS A 30 9.95 51.15 -19.84
CA LYS A 30 9.73 52.36 -19.08
C LYS A 30 10.98 53.26 -19.05
N ALA A 31 10.77 54.56 -19.29
CA ALA A 31 11.76 55.62 -19.23
C ALA A 31 12.40 55.77 -17.84
N GLN A 32 13.70 56.06 -17.84
CA GLN A 32 14.49 56.44 -16.67
C GLN A 32 14.10 57.83 -16.22
N VAL A 33 13.84 58.01 -14.91
CA VAL A 33 13.69 59.31 -14.24
C VAL A 33 14.91 59.50 -13.33
N GLU A 34 15.69 60.55 -13.58
CA GLU A 34 16.82 60.95 -12.73
C GLU A 34 16.35 61.55 -11.38
N PRO A 35 17.07 61.31 -10.29
CA PRO A 35 16.72 61.91 -8.98
C PRO A 35 17.42 63.29 -8.76
N SER A 36 16.66 64.30 -8.35
CA SER A 36 17.15 65.53 -7.84
C SER A 36 17.75 65.40 -6.44
N PRO A 37 18.78 66.23 -6.07
CA PRO A 37 19.48 66.11 -4.81
C PRO A 37 18.72 66.77 -3.65
N GLY A 38 18.29 66.00 -2.67
CA GLY A 38 17.69 66.46 -1.42
C GLY A 38 18.55 66.15 -0.21
N THR A 39 18.75 67.11 0.63
CA THR A 39 19.50 67.23 1.90
C THR A 39 19.39 65.99 2.83
N PRO A 40 20.48 65.65 3.57
CA PRO A 40 20.46 64.48 4.45
C PRO A 40 19.76 64.81 5.78
N ARG A 41 18.59 64.16 6.00
CA ARG A 41 18.01 64.05 7.34
C ARG A 41 18.60 62.80 8.01
N ALA A 42 19.25 63.01 9.17
CA ALA A 42 19.73 61.99 10.05
C ALA A 42 18.58 60.96 10.39
N ARG A 43 18.69 59.75 9.86
CA ARG A 43 17.80 58.63 10.18
C ARG A 43 18.40 57.95 11.41
N THR A 44 17.82 58.20 12.58
CA THR A 44 18.04 57.39 13.77
C THR A 44 17.61 55.94 13.43
N GLU A 45 18.58 55.09 13.18
CA GLU A 45 18.35 53.63 13.09
C GLU A 45 17.83 53.13 14.43
N ARG A 46 16.53 52.89 14.52
CA ARG A 46 15.99 51.99 15.52
C ARG A 46 16.52 50.61 15.12
N ARG A 47 17.59 50.15 15.78
CA ARG A 47 17.94 48.74 15.84
C ARG A 47 16.73 48.02 16.46
N GLY A 48 15.83 47.51 15.63
CA GLY A 48 14.87 46.52 16.05
C GLY A 48 15.67 45.33 16.60
N ASN A 49 15.52 45.03 17.89
CA ASN A 49 15.93 43.78 18.46
C ASN A 49 15.13 42.69 17.69
N ALA A 50 15.70 42.17 16.62
CA ALA A 50 15.24 40.91 16.06
C ALA A 50 15.39 39.89 17.17
N LEU A 51 14.28 39.34 17.64
CA LEU A 51 14.28 38.20 18.55
C LEU A 51 15.19 37.14 17.91
N PRO A 52 16.16 36.58 18.65
CA PRO A 52 16.99 35.52 18.11
C PRO A 52 16.07 34.41 17.61
N LEU A 53 16.25 33.98 16.35
CA LEU A 53 15.54 32.83 15.79
C LEU A 53 15.66 31.66 16.79
N PRO A 54 14.56 30.97 17.11
CA PRO A 54 14.63 29.80 17.96
C PRO A 54 15.71 28.88 17.40
N ARG A 55 16.56 28.28 18.25
CA ARG A 55 17.61 27.36 17.85
C ARG A 55 16.96 26.10 17.27
N THR A 56 16.60 26.16 15.99
CA THR A 56 16.00 25.04 15.27
C THR A 56 17.09 24.00 15.02
N ARG A 57 16.93 22.81 15.60
CA ARG A 57 17.82 21.68 15.35
C ARG A 57 17.32 20.92 14.14
N LEU A 58 18.21 20.71 13.15
CA LEU A 58 17.89 19.95 11.93
C LEU A 58 18.30 18.49 12.10
N ALA A 59 17.54 17.59 11.46
CA ALA A 59 17.83 16.15 11.47
C ALA A 59 18.97 15.76 10.52
N SER A 60 19.22 16.59 9.49
CA SER A 60 20.29 16.36 8.50
C SER A 60 21.54 17.21 8.81
N GLY A 61 22.63 16.92 8.08
CA GLY A 61 23.93 17.57 8.26
C GLY A 61 24.76 16.97 9.40
N PRO A 62 25.98 17.53 9.65
CA PRO A 62 26.93 16.94 10.58
C PRO A 62 26.42 16.81 12.02
N GLU A 63 25.59 17.76 12.48
CA GLU A 63 25.01 17.76 13.83
C GLU A 63 23.69 17.00 13.94
N GLY A 64 23.11 16.57 12.81
CA GLY A 64 21.80 15.92 12.77
C GLY A 64 21.70 14.69 13.66
N PRO A 65 22.62 13.71 13.61
CA PRO A 65 22.60 12.54 14.46
C PRO A 65 22.66 12.87 15.97
N HIS A 66 23.42 13.90 16.37
CA HIS A 66 23.49 14.37 17.75
C HIS A 66 22.18 15.03 18.19
N ALA A 67 21.55 15.79 17.30
CA ALA A 67 20.24 16.43 17.56
C ALA A 67 19.12 15.40 17.69
N LEU A 68 19.12 14.34 16.87
CA LEU A 68 18.11 13.29 16.85
C LEU A 68 18.17 12.37 18.07
N ARG A 69 19.37 11.98 18.53
CA ARG A 69 19.53 10.94 19.58
C ARG A 69 18.63 11.15 20.81
N PRO A 70 18.66 12.30 21.52
CA PRO A 70 17.82 12.50 22.71
C PRO A 70 16.31 12.55 22.38
N LEU A 71 15.95 12.99 21.17
CA LEU A 71 14.54 12.99 20.73
C LEU A 71 14.06 11.57 20.45
N LEU A 72 14.91 10.71 19.92
CA LEU A 72 14.60 9.29 19.72
C LEU A 72 14.44 8.54 21.04
N ASP A 73 15.26 8.84 22.04
CA ASP A 73 15.08 8.29 23.38
C ASP A 73 13.69 8.68 23.95
N THR A 74 13.32 9.96 23.80
CA THR A 74 11.96 10.45 24.16
C THR A 74 10.86 9.70 23.40
N VAL A 75 11.01 9.46 22.10
CA VAL A 75 10.03 8.72 21.28
C VAL A 75 9.90 7.27 21.76
N LEU A 76 11.03 6.57 22.02
CA LEU A 76 11.02 5.18 22.47
C LEU A 76 10.37 5.04 23.84
N ASP A 77 10.67 5.95 24.78
CA ASP A 77 10.04 5.99 26.10
C ASP A 77 8.53 6.25 26.02
N ALA A 78 8.11 7.18 25.16
CA ALA A 78 6.71 7.51 24.94
C ALA A 78 5.92 6.35 24.27
N LEU A 79 6.52 5.65 23.30
CA LEU A 79 5.94 4.44 22.70
C LEU A 79 5.71 3.36 23.76
N HIS A 80 6.73 3.10 24.60
CA HIS A 80 6.62 2.11 25.68
C HIS A 80 5.57 2.50 26.73
N ALA A 81 5.49 3.78 27.08
CA ALA A 81 4.48 4.28 28.02
C ALA A 81 3.06 4.12 27.47
N GLY A 82 2.85 4.46 26.19
CA GLY A 82 1.56 4.32 25.52
C GLY A 82 1.12 2.87 25.36
N GLU A 83 2.05 1.96 25.02
CA GLU A 83 1.79 0.52 24.95
C GLU A 83 1.27 -0.02 26.29
N ARG A 84 1.96 0.29 27.38
CA ARG A 84 1.54 -0.13 28.73
C ARG A 84 0.19 0.43 29.15
N ALA A 85 -0.10 1.69 28.77
CA ALA A 85 -1.39 2.33 29.07
C ALA A 85 -2.56 1.70 28.31
N ARG A 86 -2.34 1.26 27.07
CA ARG A 86 -3.35 0.60 26.22
C ARG A 86 -3.82 -0.74 26.79
N SER A 87 -2.92 -1.56 27.32
CA SER A 87 -3.15 -2.87 27.97
C SER A 87 -3.88 -3.95 27.12
N GLY A 88 -3.88 -3.86 25.77
CA GLY A 88 -4.53 -4.81 24.88
C GLY A 88 -4.17 -4.56 23.40
N PRO A 89 -4.75 -5.35 22.48
CA PRO A 89 -4.51 -5.18 21.04
C PRO A 89 -5.10 -3.89 20.45
N LEU A 90 -6.07 -3.30 21.17
CA LEU A 90 -6.75 -2.07 20.79
C LEU A 90 -7.20 -1.34 22.06
N PRO A 91 -7.24 -0.01 22.08
CA PRO A 91 -7.78 0.73 23.21
C PRO A 91 -9.26 0.41 23.42
N ALA A 92 -9.64 0.15 24.68
CA ALA A 92 -11.04 -0.09 25.07
C ALA A 92 -11.89 1.19 25.01
N GLY A 93 -13.22 1.02 24.90
CA GLY A 93 -14.23 2.08 24.96
C GLY A 93 -14.65 2.63 23.60
N GLY A 94 -14.11 2.09 22.51
CA GLY A 94 -14.53 2.46 21.15
C GLY A 94 -14.10 3.86 20.68
N PRO A 95 -14.65 4.33 19.55
CA PRO A 95 -14.16 5.56 18.89
C PRO A 95 -14.25 6.83 19.74
N ASP A 96 -15.33 6.99 20.51
CA ASP A 96 -15.53 8.22 21.30
C ASP A 96 -14.53 8.34 22.45
N ALA A 97 -14.21 7.22 23.11
CA ALA A 97 -13.20 7.19 24.16
C ALA A 97 -11.79 7.48 23.63
N VAL A 98 -11.44 6.94 22.47
CA VAL A 98 -10.16 7.24 21.79
C VAL A 98 -10.11 8.71 21.38
N ALA A 99 -11.19 9.22 20.77
CA ALA A 99 -11.26 10.59 20.33
C ALA A 99 -11.17 11.59 21.50
N ALA A 100 -11.77 11.29 22.65
CA ALA A 100 -11.65 12.13 23.84
C ALA A 100 -10.19 12.20 24.32
N ARG A 101 -9.53 11.06 24.49
CA ARG A 101 -8.11 11.00 24.91
C ARG A 101 -7.17 11.75 23.98
N VAL A 102 -7.36 11.59 22.66
CA VAL A 102 -6.53 12.31 21.67
C VAL A 102 -6.77 13.81 21.74
N ARG A 103 -8.04 14.25 21.84
CA ARG A 103 -8.35 15.70 21.98
C ARG A 103 -7.77 16.30 23.25
N ASP A 104 -7.86 15.58 24.37
CA ASP A 104 -7.30 16.04 25.66
C ASP A 104 -5.76 16.17 25.58
N ALA A 105 -5.08 15.22 24.95
CA ALA A 105 -3.63 15.24 24.79
C ALA A 105 -3.14 16.30 23.81
N VAL A 106 -3.90 16.56 22.73
CA VAL A 106 -3.51 17.50 21.67
C VAL A 106 -3.81 18.96 22.08
N GLY A 107 -4.96 19.19 22.72
CA GLY A 107 -5.43 20.55 23.02
C GLY A 107 -5.58 21.38 21.73
N ASP A 108 -5.02 22.59 21.72
CA ASP A 108 -4.92 23.39 20.50
C ASP A 108 -3.76 22.88 19.63
N VAL A 109 -4.06 22.54 18.37
CA VAL A 109 -3.05 22.06 17.40
C VAL A 109 -2.09 23.16 16.97
N LEU A 110 -2.53 24.42 16.99
CA LEU A 110 -1.73 25.59 16.61
C LEU A 110 -1.74 26.64 17.73
N PRO A 111 -1.07 26.36 18.87
CA PRO A 111 -1.01 27.31 19.98
C PRO A 111 -0.12 28.51 19.65
N ASP A 112 -0.36 29.64 20.32
CA ASP A 112 0.48 30.84 20.18
C ASP A 112 1.91 30.62 20.71
N GLU A 113 2.07 29.77 21.74
CA GLU A 113 3.36 29.40 22.31
C GLU A 113 3.59 27.88 22.19
N GLY A 114 4.84 27.50 21.82
CA GLY A 114 5.20 26.10 21.64
C GLY A 114 5.29 25.33 22.98
N ASP A 115 4.91 24.07 22.97
CA ASP A 115 5.05 23.14 24.08
C ASP A 115 6.33 22.27 23.92
N PRO A 116 7.32 22.38 24.82
CA PRO A 116 8.53 21.57 24.77
C PRO A 116 8.27 20.06 24.98
N ASP A 117 7.15 19.69 25.60
CA ASP A 117 6.75 18.29 25.85
C ASP A 117 5.89 17.67 24.74
N ALA A 118 5.51 18.42 23.72
CA ALA A 118 4.60 18.01 22.67
C ALA A 118 5.01 16.69 22.01
N LEU A 119 6.31 16.47 21.73
CA LEU A 119 6.80 15.22 21.16
C LEU A 119 6.44 14.01 22.04
N ARG A 120 6.75 14.07 23.32
CA ARG A 120 6.46 13.00 24.29
C ARG A 120 4.97 12.77 24.44
N VAL A 121 4.20 13.83 24.66
CA VAL A 121 2.76 13.77 24.93
C VAL A 121 2.00 13.20 23.72
N LEU A 122 2.28 13.70 22.52
CA LEU A 122 1.57 13.27 21.31
C LEU A 122 1.94 11.85 20.89
N VAL A 123 3.23 11.48 20.96
CA VAL A 123 3.65 10.10 20.65
C VAL A 123 3.04 9.11 21.62
N GLN A 124 3.03 9.42 22.93
CA GLN A 124 2.41 8.58 23.92
C GLN A 124 0.89 8.43 23.69
N ALA A 125 0.18 9.53 23.42
CA ALA A 125 -1.26 9.50 23.18
C ALA A 125 -1.63 8.69 21.92
N VAL A 126 -0.84 8.84 20.84
CA VAL A 126 -1.04 8.05 19.63
C VAL A 126 -0.73 6.58 19.87
N ALA A 127 0.34 6.26 20.60
CA ALA A 127 0.71 4.87 20.93
C ALA A 127 -0.34 4.19 21.83
N GLU A 128 -0.88 4.91 22.81
CA GLU A 128 -1.99 4.43 23.65
C GLU A 128 -3.27 4.20 22.83
N GLY A 129 -3.57 5.10 21.90
CA GLY A 129 -4.74 5.04 21.04
C GLY A 129 -4.60 4.13 19.82
N ALA A 130 -3.43 3.56 19.55
CA ALA A 130 -3.16 2.74 18.37
C ALA A 130 -3.68 1.30 18.51
N ALA A 131 -3.98 0.66 17.37
CA ALA A 131 -4.00 -0.80 17.28
C ALA A 131 -2.56 -1.33 17.34
N ASP A 132 -2.35 -2.46 18.01
CA ASP A 132 -1.04 -3.09 18.11
C ASP A 132 -0.94 -4.36 17.26
N PRO A 133 -0.35 -4.28 16.07
CA PRO A 133 -0.19 -5.47 15.21
C PRO A 133 0.80 -6.49 15.79
N ALA A 134 1.62 -6.13 16.80
CA ALA A 134 2.50 -7.04 17.51
C ALA A 134 1.77 -7.81 18.63
N HIS A 135 0.55 -7.41 19.00
CA HIS A 135 -0.27 -8.16 19.94
C HIS A 135 -0.88 -9.41 19.26
N PRO A 136 -0.79 -10.62 19.84
CA PRO A 136 -1.25 -11.86 19.20
C PRO A 136 -2.74 -11.88 18.82
N LEU A 137 -3.58 -11.11 19.55
CA LEU A 137 -5.01 -11.01 19.29
C LEU A 137 -5.39 -9.87 18.35
N CYS A 138 -4.43 -9.19 17.72
CA CYS A 138 -4.64 -8.24 16.63
C CYS A 138 -4.54 -8.97 15.29
N ALA A 139 -5.61 -9.63 14.86
CA ALA A 139 -5.63 -10.55 13.71
C ALA A 139 -6.72 -10.23 12.66
N ALA A 140 -7.09 -8.94 12.49
CA ALA A 140 -8.22 -8.58 11.62
C ALA A 140 -7.84 -8.32 10.16
N HIS A 141 -6.77 -7.60 9.95
CA HIS A 141 -6.38 -7.02 8.67
C HIS A 141 -5.05 -7.58 8.18
N LEU A 142 -4.66 -7.20 6.98
CA LEU A 142 -3.32 -7.44 6.46
C LEU A 142 -2.33 -6.39 7.03
N HIS A 143 -2.42 -6.15 8.34
CA HIS A 143 -1.63 -5.19 9.10
C HIS A 143 -0.59 -5.95 9.93
N CYS A 144 0.66 -5.95 9.49
CA CYS A 144 1.75 -6.64 10.15
C CYS A 144 2.50 -5.74 11.14
N PRO A 145 3.11 -6.29 12.20
CA PRO A 145 4.11 -5.57 12.96
C PRO A 145 5.36 -5.36 12.07
N PRO A 146 5.86 -4.13 11.91
CA PRO A 146 7.04 -3.91 11.08
C PRO A 146 8.30 -4.46 11.75
N LEU A 147 9.25 -4.93 10.94
CA LEU A 147 10.58 -5.32 11.44
C LEU A 147 11.32 -4.10 11.97
N ALA A 148 11.94 -4.23 13.15
CA ALA A 148 12.70 -3.15 13.77
C ALA A 148 13.82 -2.60 12.85
N VAL A 149 14.49 -3.49 12.09
CA VAL A 149 15.53 -3.08 11.13
C VAL A 149 14.96 -2.26 9.97
N ALA A 150 13.74 -2.56 9.52
CA ALA A 150 13.07 -1.80 8.48
C ALA A 150 12.64 -0.41 8.99
N THR A 151 12.13 -0.34 10.22
CA THR A 151 11.77 0.93 10.89
C THR A 151 13.00 1.81 11.11
N ALA A 152 14.13 1.23 11.51
CA ALA A 152 15.39 1.96 11.66
C ALA A 152 15.90 2.50 10.32
N ALA A 153 15.76 1.74 9.22
CA ALA A 153 16.10 2.22 7.87
C ALA A 153 15.15 3.35 7.42
N ASP A 154 13.88 3.28 7.78
CA ASP A 154 12.88 4.31 7.45
C ASP A 154 13.16 5.64 8.19
N LEU A 155 13.71 5.59 9.41
CA LEU A 155 14.24 6.75 10.11
C LEU A 155 15.36 7.44 9.32
N ALA A 156 16.29 6.66 8.74
CA ALA A 156 17.38 7.21 7.93
C ALA A 156 16.84 7.98 6.72
N VAL A 157 15.82 7.46 6.05
CA VAL A 157 15.11 8.16 4.95
C VAL A 157 14.53 9.49 5.45
N SER A 158 13.88 9.49 6.62
CA SER A 158 13.29 10.70 7.20
C SER A 158 14.35 11.75 7.58
N ALA A 159 15.51 11.32 8.08
CA ALA A 159 16.60 12.21 8.46
C ALA A 159 17.32 12.81 7.24
N LEU A 160 17.55 12.02 6.18
CA LEU A 160 18.18 12.48 4.94
C LEU A 160 17.23 13.32 4.09
N ASN A 161 15.94 13.02 4.14
CA ASN A 161 14.85 13.67 3.41
C ASN A 161 15.11 13.85 1.90
N PRO A 162 15.58 12.84 1.17
CA PRO A 162 15.78 12.95 -0.26
C PRO A 162 14.45 12.91 -1.01
N SER A 163 14.36 13.59 -2.16
CA SER A 163 13.23 13.49 -3.07
C SER A 163 13.62 12.72 -4.33
N MET A 164 12.81 11.72 -4.68
CA MET A 164 13.03 10.85 -5.84
C MET A 164 12.39 11.43 -7.12
N ASP A 165 12.38 12.74 -7.28
CA ASP A 165 11.89 13.43 -8.48
C ASP A 165 13.01 13.85 -9.43
N SER A 166 14.25 14.02 -8.94
CA SER A 166 15.42 14.25 -9.78
C SER A 166 16.66 13.58 -9.19
N TRP A 167 17.63 13.26 -10.03
CA TRP A 167 18.83 12.55 -9.63
C TRP A 167 19.68 13.32 -8.61
N ASP A 168 19.84 14.63 -8.78
CA ASP A 168 20.63 15.50 -7.91
C ASP A 168 20.11 15.59 -6.46
N GLN A 169 18.80 15.36 -6.26
CA GLN A 169 18.18 15.31 -4.93
C GLN A 169 18.33 13.96 -4.26
N ALA A 170 18.53 12.87 -5.02
CA ALA A 170 18.57 11.51 -4.50
C ALA A 170 19.57 10.58 -5.22
N PRO A 171 20.87 10.94 -5.40
CA PRO A 171 21.78 10.19 -6.26
C PRO A 171 21.92 8.71 -5.87
N ALA A 172 22.24 8.44 -4.60
CA ALA A 172 22.44 7.07 -4.12
C ALA A 172 21.11 6.29 -4.00
N ALA A 173 20.02 6.99 -3.69
CA ALA A 173 18.71 6.37 -3.55
C ALA A 173 18.14 5.95 -4.91
N SER A 174 18.44 6.67 -5.98
CA SER A 174 18.06 6.32 -7.35
C SER A 174 18.66 4.99 -7.78
N GLU A 175 19.97 4.83 -7.59
CA GLU A 175 20.68 3.58 -7.90
C GLU A 175 20.17 2.42 -7.02
N LEU A 176 19.97 2.68 -5.71
CA LEU A 176 19.44 1.66 -4.81
C LEU A 176 18.04 1.19 -5.23
N GLU A 177 17.17 2.12 -5.63
CA GLU A 177 15.82 1.77 -6.11
C GLU A 177 15.91 0.91 -7.38
N GLU A 178 16.77 1.25 -8.33
CA GLU A 178 16.97 0.46 -9.54
C GLU A 178 17.42 -0.98 -9.22
N LEU A 179 18.37 -1.14 -8.30
CA LEU A 179 18.83 -2.46 -7.86
C LEU A 179 17.72 -3.27 -7.18
N VAL A 180 16.90 -2.64 -6.33
CA VAL A 180 15.80 -3.29 -5.62
C VAL A 180 14.68 -3.68 -6.58
N THR A 181 14.25 -2.76 -7.45
CA THR A 181 13.17 -3.03 -8.40
C THR A 181 13.54 -4.11 -9.40
N ARG A 182 14.78 -4.12 -9.92
CA ARG A 182 15.31 -5.18 -10.76
C ARG A 182 15.34 -6.53 -10.03
N ALA A 183 15.78 -6.56 -8.78
CA ALA A 183 15.79 -7.79 -7.98
C ALA A 183 14.38 -8.35 -7.78
N LEU A 184 13.40 -7.51 -7.47
CA LEU A 184 11.99 -7.90 -7.27
C LEU A 184 11.33 -8.31 -8.58
N ALA A 185 11.56 -7.61 -9.69
CA ALA A 185 11.09 -8.01 -11.02
C ALA A 185 11.61 -9.39 -11.41
N ASN A 186 12.89 -9.69 -11.14
CA ASN A 186 13.47 -11.02 -11.39
C ASN A 186 12.91 -12.14 -10.49
N GLU A 187 12.32 -11.81 -9.35
CA GLU A 187 11.60 -12.81 -8.55
C GLU A 187 10.26 -13.17 -9.18
N VAL A 188 9.56 -12.17 -9.72
CA VAL A 188 8.28 -12.35 -10.42
C VAL A 188 8.48 -13.04 -11.78
N TYR A 189 9.52 -12.66 -12.53
CA TYR A 189 9.80 -13.11 -13.89
C TYR A 189 11.16 -13.81 -14.01
N PRO A 190 11.34 -14.99 -13.41
CA PRO A 190 12.66 -15.65 -13.29
C PRO A 190 13.30 -16.04 -14.61
N ASP A 191 12.52 -16.31 -15.66
CA ASP A 191 13.03 -16.77 -16.96
C ASP A 191 13.75 -15.65 -17.75
N ALA A 192 13.50 -14.40 -17.40
CA ALA A 192 14.16 -13.25 -18.01
C ALA A 192 15.59 -13.00 -17.47
N ARG A 193 16.02 -13.68 -16.40
CA ARG A 193 17.37 -13.53 -15.80
C ARG A 193 18.52 -13.81 -16.78
N ASN A 194 18.28 -14.66 -17.78
CA ASN A 194 19.32 -15.05 -18.75
C ASN A 194 19.61 -13.96 -19.80
N CYS A 195 18.76 -12.95 -19.93
CA CYS A 195 18.94 -11.86 -20.89
C CYS A 195 19.70 -10.64 -20.34
N ALA A 196 19.85 -10.53 -19.01
CA ALA A 196 20.31 -9.32 -18.33
C ALA A 196 21.71 -9.41 -17.66
N ASN A 197 22.46 -10.52 -17.81
CA ASN A 197 23.76 -10.71 -17.17
C ASN A 197 24.94 -10.07 -17.93
N GLY A 198 24.82 -8.80 -18.34
CA GLY A 198 25.94 -8.00 -18.83
C GLY A 198 26.33 -6.92 -17.82
N PRO A 199 27.65 -6.64 -17.62
CA PRO A 199 28.12 -5.60 -16.71
C PRO A 199 27.94 -4.16 -17.23
N HIS A 200 27.22 -3.95 -18.31
CA HIS A 200 26.99 -2.65 -18.92
C HIS A 200 25.51 -2.26 -18.86
N ARG A 201 25.23 -1.19 -18.16
CA ARG A 201 24.04 -0.36 -18.30
C ARG A 201 23.81 -0.11 -19.79
N PRO A 202 22.69 -0.57 -20.40
CA PRO A 202 22.38 -0.12 -21.74
C PRO A 202 22.14 1.38 -21.68
N ALA A 203 22.85 2.13 -22.53
CA ALA A 203 22.50 3.53 -22.75
C ALA A 203 20.99 3.63 -23.07
N ALA A 204 20.35 4.63 -22.52
CA ALA A 204 18.93 4.88 -22.53
C ALA A 204 18.32 4.92 -23.93
N HIS A 205 18.19 3.88 -24.65
CA HIS A 205 17.45 3.80 -25.96
C HIS A 205 17.60 2.47 -26.70
N THR A 206 18.14 1.40 -26.09
CA THR A 206 18.01 0.09 -26.73
C THR A 206 16.73 -0.57 -26.25
N ALA A 207 15.78 -0.76 -27.15
CA ALA A 207 14.48 -1.41 -26.95
C ALA A 207 14.64 -2.90 -26.60
N GLN A 208 15.24 -3.20 -25.42
CA GLN A 208 15.32 -4.57 -24.93
C GLN A 208 14.10 -4.86 -24.08
N HIS A 209 13.40 -5.95 -24.41
CA HIS A 209 12.30 -6.50 -23.64
C HIS A 209 12.86 -7.11 -22.35
N HIS A 210 12.74 -6.45 -21.22
CA HIS A 210 13.11 -7.00 -19.92
C HIS A 210 12.09 -6.59 -18.84
N PRO A 211 11.92 -7.41 -17.82
CA PRO A 211 11.08 -7.05 -16.69
C PRO A 211 11.66 -5.90 -15.88
N ASP A 212 10.77 -5.12 -15.29
CA ASP A 212 11.10 -4.05 -14.36
C ASP A 212 10.06 -3.98 -13.24
N ALA A 213 10.25 -3.12 -12.26
CA ALA A 213 9.25 -2.85 -11.23
C ALA A 213 9.29 -1.39 -10.79
N LEU A 214 8.18 -0.94 -10.20
CA LEU A 214 8.02 0.37 -9.59
C LEU A 214 7.75 0.22 -8.10
N ILE A 215 8.33 1.09 -7.28
CA ILE A 215 7.96 1.24 -5.88
C ILE A 215 6.71 2.10 -5.78
N THR A 216 5.68 1.59 -5.12
CA THR A 216 4.38 2.25 -4.93
C THR A 216 4.05 2.37 -3.44
N THR A 217 2.97 3.09 -3.14
CA THR A 217 2.45 3.19 -1.76
C THR A 217 1.75 1.91 -1.28
N GLY A 218 1.40 1.01 -2.20
CA GLY A 218 0.69 -0.24 -1.89
C GLY A 218 -0.18 -0.72 -3.04
N GLY A 219 -0.89 -1.83 -2.84
CA GLY A 219 -1.71 -2.49 -3.85
C GLY A 219 -2.71 -1.58 -4.54
N THR A 220 -3.24 -0.58 -3.84
CA THR A 220 -4.17 0.40 -4.45
C THR A 220 -3.51 1.18 -5.57
N GLU A 221 -2.34 1.78 -5.33
CA GLU A 221 -1.59 2.52 -6.36
C GLU A 221 -1.08 1.57 -7.45
N SER A 222 -0.60 0.39 -7.09
CA SER A 222 -0.14 -0.62 -8.05
C SER A 222 -1.25 -1.06 -8.99
N ASN A 223 -2.45 -1.34 -8.48
CA ASN A 223 -3.62 -1.71 -9.30
C ASN A 223 -4.08 -0.55 -10.21
N GLN A 224 -4.03 0.70 -9.71
CA GLN A 224 -4.31 1.89 -10.51
C GLN A 224 -3.31 2.05 -11.66
N LEU A 225 -2.02 1.91 -11.38
CA LEU A 225 -0.96 1.96 -12.37
C LEU A 225 -1.10 0.84 -13.41
N ALA A 226 -1.38 -0.40 -12.99
CA ALA A 226 -1.58 -1.52 -13.91
C ALA A 226 -2.70 -1.24 -14.93
N LEU A 227 -3.84 -0.68 -14.47
CA LEU A 227 -4.94 -0.30 -15.36
C LEU A 227 -4.62 0.95 -16.18
N LEU A 228 -3.86 1.91 -15.65
CA LEU A 228 -3.36 3.03 -16.43
C LEU A 228 -2.48 2.55 -17.60
N LEU A 229 -1.51 1.68 -17.32
CA LEU A 229 -0.63 1.11 -18.36
C LEU A 229 -1.45 0.36 -19.43
N ALA A 230 -2.48 -0.39 -19.02
CA ALA A 230 -3.37 -1.05 -19.95
C ALA A 230 -4.17 -0.05 -20.81
N ARG A 231 -4.67 1.04 -20.22
CA ARG A 231 -5.38 2.11 -20.93
C ARG A 231 -4.49 2.81 -21.95
N GLU A 232 -3.26 3.15 -21.56
CA GLU A 232 -2.33 3.84 -22.45
C GLU A 232 -1.86 2.92 -23.60
N ALA A 233 -1.71 1.62 -23.36
CA ALA A 233 -1.34 0.65 -24.38
C ALA A 233 -2.48 0.34 -25.37
N HIS A 234 -3.74 0.36 -24.93
CA HIS A 234 -4.88 -0.16 -25.70
C HIS A 234 -6.03 0.84 -25.90
N GLY A 235 -5.90 2.04 -25.36
CA GLY A 235 -6.92 3.10 -25.43
C GLY A 235 -8.00 3.01 -24.35
N PRO A 236 -8.82 4.07 -24.22
CA PRO A 236 -9.79 4.22 -23.12
C PRO A 236 -10.97 3.24 -23.18
N SER A 237 -11.12 2.49 -24.28
CA SER A 237 -12.16 1.45 -24.41
C SER A 237 -11.75 0.11 -23.82
N VAL A 238 -10.53 -0.03 -23.30
CA VAL A 238 -10.09 -1.27 -22.65
C VAL A 238 -11.02 -1.63 -21.51
N ARG A 239 -11.50 -2.88 -21.50
CA ARG A 239 -12.47 -3.36 -20.52
C ARG A 239 -11.82 -4.24 -19.47
N LEU A 240 -12.05 -3.90 -18.21
CA LEU A 240 -11.61 -4.71 -17.07
C LEU A 240 -12.57 -5.88 -16.86
N VAL A 241 -12.02 -7.10 -16.71
CA VAL A 241 -12.72 -8.30 -16.29
C VAL A 241 -12.12 -8.77 -14.97
N VAL A 242 -12.95 -8.94 -13.94
CA VAL A 242 -12.53 -9.32 -12.57
C VAL A 242 -13.40 -10.43 -12.01
N GLY A 243 -12.86 -11.24 -11.10
CA GLY A 243 -13.68 -12.13 -10.28
C GLY A 243 -14.50 -11.36 -9.23
N ALA A 244 -15.62 -11.93 -8.80
CA ALA A 244 -16.40 -11.39 -7.68
C ALA A 244 -15.62 -11.34 -6.35
N ASN A 245 -14.50 -12.06 -6.28
CA ASN A 245 -13.52 -12.08 -5.18
C ASN A 245 -12.44 -11.01 -5.25
N ALA A 246 -12.42 -10.21 -6.34
CA ALA A 246 -11.40 -9.18 -6.55
C ALA A 246 -11.48 -8.06 -5.50
N HIS A 247 -10.33 -7.50 -5.16
CA HIS A 247 -10.27 -6.36 -4.26
C HIS A 247 -10.94 -5.14 -4.88
N HIS A 248 -11.71 -4.39 -4.08
CA HIS A 248 -12.49 -3.23 -4.51
C HIS A 248 -11.67 -2.14 -5.20
N THR A 249 -10.35 -2.12 -5.04
CA THR A 249 -9.47 -1.14 -5.70
C THR A 249 -9.43 -1.29 -7.22
N LEU A 250 -9.67 -2.49 -7.77
CA LEU A 250 -9.70 -2.71 -9.21
C LEU A 250 -10.92 -2.05 -9.88
N PRO A 251 -12.18 -2.30 -9.46
CA PRO A 251 -13.31 -1.54 -9.98
C PRO A 251 -13.19 -0.03 -9.73
N ARG A 252 -12.65 0.35 -8.56
CA ARG A 252 -12.42 1.77 -8.24
C ARG A 252 -11.36 2.41 -9.15
N ALA A 253 -10.33 1.69 -9.55
CA ALA A 253 -9.33 2.16 -10.51
C ALA A 253 -9.92 2.33 -11.91
N ALA A 254 -10.78 1.41 -12.36
CA ALA A 254 -11.50 1.55 -13.63
C ALA A 254 -12.37 2.83 -13.63
N TRP A 255 -13.12 3.06 -12.55
CA TRP A 255 -13.89 4.30 -12.38
C TRP A 255 -12.99 5.55 -12.40
N LEU A 256 -11.88 5.56 -11.65
CA LEU A 256 -10.95 6.69 -11.56
C LEU A 256 -10.36 7.04 -12.94
N LEU A 257 -10.06 6.02 -13.75
CA LEU A 257 -9.43 6.16 -15.06
C LEU A 257 -10.44 6.39 -16.20
N GLY A 258 -11.74 6.45 -15.90
CA GLY A 258 -12.78 6.63 -16.92
C GLY A 258 -12.92 5.44 -17.87
N LEU A 259 -12.55 4.24 -17.42
CA LEU A 259 -12.74 3.00 -18.18
C LEU A 259 -14.21 2.55 -18.15
N PRO A 260 -14.65 1.72 -19.10
CA PRO A 260 -15.96 1.10 -19.06
C PRO A 260 -16.16 0.31 -17.76
N ASP A 261 -17.43 0.17 -17.35
CA ASP A 261 -17.78 -0.61 -16.16
C ASP A 261 -17.16 -2.02 -16.22
N PRO A 262 -16.52 -2.48 -15.15
CA PRO A 262 -15.91 -3.81 -15.11
C PRO A 262 -16.93 -4.93 -15.30
N VAL A 263 -16.54 -5.96 -16.02
CA VAL A 263 -17.31 -7.22 -16.08
C VAL A 263 -16.90 -8.09 -14.90
N VAL A 264 -17.87 -8.42 -14.05
CA VAL A 264 -17.64 -9.25 -12.85
C VAL A 264 -18.00 -10.69 -13.18
N VAL A 265 -17.01 -11.58 -13.07
CA VAL A 265 -17.14 -13.03 -13.30
C VAL A 265 -17.43 -13.72 -11.96
N PRO A 266 -18.32 -14.73 -11.91
CA PRO A 266 -18.54 -15.51 -10.71
C PRO A 266 -17.26 -16.07 -10.09
N ALA A 267 -17.23 -16.12 -8.74
CA ALA A 267 -16.13 -16.67 -7.96
C ALA A 267 -16.69 -17.64 -6.91
N PRO A 268 -17.22 -18.80 -7.32
CA PRO A 268 -17.73 -19.81 -6.39
C PRO A 268 -16.59 -20.30 -5.50
N ALA A 269 -16.91 -20.63 -4.25
CA ALA A 269 -15.91 -21.00 -3.25
C ALA A 269 -14.75 -19.97 -3.09
N GLY A 270 -14.99 -18.70 -3.46
CA GLY A 270 -14.06 -17.60 -3.25
C GLY A 270 -12.93 -17.46 -4.28
N THR A 271 -12.90 -18.24 -5.37
CA THR A 271 -11.94 -18.12 -6.47
C THR A 271 -12.63 -17.89 -7.81
N LEU A 272 -12.00 -17.14 -8.70
CA LEU A 272 -12.50 -16.86 -10.04
C LEU A 272 -12.73 -18.16 -10.82
N ASP A 273 -13.93 -18.31 -11.43
CA ASP A 273 -14.29 -19.49 -12.23
C ASP A 273 -13.74 -19.38 -13.66
N PRO A 274 -12.79 -20.26 -14.08
CA PRO A 274 -12.24 -20.21 -15.44
C PRO A 274 -13.27 -20.45 -16.54
N ALA A 275 -14.29 -21.27 -16.31
CA ALA A 275 -15.31 -21.53 -17.32
C ALA A 275 -16.20 -20.30 -17.55
N ALA A 276 -16.59 -19.60 -16.49
CA ALA A 276 -17.30 -18.35 -16.59
C ALA A 276 -16.44 -17.22 -17.18
N LEU A 277 -15.13 -17.22 -16.89
CA LEU A 277 -14.18 -16.28 -17.51
C LEU A 277 -14.10 -16.50 -19.02
N ASP A 278 -13.98 -17.74 -19.50
CA ASP A 278 -13.93 -18.07 -20.94
C ASP A 278 -15.20 -17.59 -21.68
N GLN A 279 -16.37 -17.80 -21.08
CA GLN A 279 -17.64 -17.30 -21.60
C GLN A 279 -17.66 -15.77 -21.69
N ALA A 280 -17.19 -15.08 -20.65
CA ALA A 280 -17.13 -13.63 -20.64
C ALA A 280 -16.16 -13.08 -21.71
N LEU A 281 -14.97 -13.68 -21.83
CA LEU A 281 -13.97 -13.28 -22.82
C LEU A 281 -14.46 -13.52 -24.28
N THR A 282 -15.20 -14.60 -24.51
CA THR A 282 -15.80 -14.89 -25.82
C THR A 282 -16.86 -13.85 -26.22
N ALA A 283 -17.61 -13.33 -25.24
CA ALA A 283 -18.70 -12.38 -25.48
C ALA A 283 -18.25 -10.92 -25.60
N LEU A 284 -17.05 -10.58 -25.13
CA LEU A 284 -16.57 -9.20 -25.06
C LEU A 284 -15.68 -8.82 -26.24
N PRO A 285 -15.84 -7.59 -26.77
CA PRO A 285 -14.90 -7.08 -27.77
C PRO A 285 -13.55 -6.71 -27.10
N ALA A 286 -12.45 -6.97 -27.80
CA ALA A 286 -11.14 -6.46 -27.41
C ALA A 286 -11.08 -4.91 -27.54
N PRO A 287 -10.20 -4.21 -26.80
CA PRO A 287 -9.19 -4.74 -25.88
C PRO A 287 -9.73 -5.07 -24.48
N ILE A 288 -9.16 -6.11 -23.85
CA ILE A 288 -9.56 -6.60 -22.53
C ILE A 288 -8.33 -6.69 -21.62
N VAL A 289 -8.50 -6.33 -20.34
CA VAL A 289 -7.58 -6.67 -19.25
C VAL A 289 -8.31 -7.54 -18.22
N VAL A 290 -7.78 -8.71 -17.96
CA VAL A 290 -8.24 -9.61 -16.89
C VAL A 290 -7.41 -9.34 -15.65
N ALA A 291 -8.06 -9.20 -14.49
CA ALA A 291 -7.37 -9.13 -13.21
C ALA A 291 -7.73 -10.35 -12.35
N ALA A 292 -6.73 -11.19 -12.09
CA ALA A 292 -6.81 -12.33 -11.17
C ALA A 292 -6.21 -11.97 -9.81
N THR A 293 -6.56 -12.71 -8.75
CA THR A 293 -6.11 -12.45 -7.38
C THR A 293 -5.28 -13.61 -6.85
N ALA A 294 -4.08 -13.30 -6.34
CA ALA A 294 -3.24 -14.25 -5.61
C ALA A 294 -3.17 -13.86 -4.12
N GLY A 295 -4.15 -14.31 -3.37
CA GLY A 295 -4.38 -13.96 -1.98
C GLY A 295 -5.60 -13.06 -1.81
N THR A 296 -6.80 -13.63 -1.89
CA THR A 296 -8.05 -12.89 -1.73
C THR A 296 -8.16 -12.26 -0.35
N THR A 297 -8.76 -11.07 -0.27
CA THR A 297 -8.91 -10.33 1.00
C THR A 297 -9.74 -11.10 2.01
N ASP A 298 -10.75 -11.85 1.56
CA ASP A 298 -11.68 -12.54 2.45
C ASP A 298 -11.10 -13.81 3.05
N ALA A 299 -10.50 -14.68 2.23
CA ALA A 299 -10.04 -16.00 2.70
C ALA A 299 -8.57 -16.31 2.41
N GLY A 300 -7.83 -15.41 1.76
CA GLY A 300 -6.44 -15.67 1.38
C GLY A 300 -6.28 -16.74 0.30
N LEU A 301 -7.29 -16.91 -0.55
CA LEU A 301 -7.28 -17.90 -1.63
C LEU A 301 -6.49 -17.35 -2.84
N ILE A 302 -6.05 -18.26 -3.69
CA ILE A 302 -5.35 -17.94 -4.93
C ILE A 302 -6.21 -18.45 -6.08
N ASP A 303 -6.52 -17.58 -7.02
CA ASP A 303 -7.22 -17.93 -8.25
C ASP A 303 -6.43 -18.97 -9.07
N PRO A 304 -7.06 -19.77 -9.93
CA PRO A 304 -6.39 -20.75 -10.79
C PRO A 304 -5.55 -20.06 -11.89
N LEU A 305 -4.42 -19.44 -11.47
CA LEU A 305 -3.58 -18.60 -12.31
C LEU A 305 -3.14 -19.24 -13.63
N PRO A 306 -2.75 -20.55 -13.67
CA PRO A 306 -2.37 -21.19 -14.93
C PRO A 306 -3.50 -21.22 -15.96
N ASP A 307 -4.72 -21.52 -15.53
CA ASP A 307 -5.90 -21.62 -16.39
C ASP A 307 -6.29 -20.25 -16.90
N ILE A 308 -6.33 -19.24 -16.01
CA ILE A 308 -6.61 -17.84 -16.35
C ILE A 308 -5.57 -17.32 -17.36
N ALA A 309 -4.29 -17.60 -17.14
CA ALA A 309 -3.23 -17.20 -18.07
C ALA A 309 -3.36 -17.87 -19.44
N ALA A 310 -3.82 -19.13 -19.49
CA ALA A 310 -4.10 -19.82 -20.74
C ALA A 310 -5.27 -19.17 -21.50
N LEU A 311 -6.35 -18.82 -20.81
CA LEU A 311 -7.51 -18.14 -21.39
C LEU A 311 -7.13 -16.74 -21.90
N CYS A 312 -6.38 -15.95 -21.12
CA CYS A 312 -5.91 -14.65 -21.56
C CYS A 312 -5.11 -14.73 -22.88
N ARG A 313 -4.20 -15.72 -22.99
CA ARG A 313 -3.46 -15.94 -24.25
C ARG A 313 -4.37 -16.32 -25.42
N THR A 314 -5.35 -17.19 -25.18
CA THR A 314 -6.31 -17.62 -26.22
C THR A 314 -7.14 -16.49 -26.76
N HIS A 315 -7.60 -15.60 -25.89
CA HIS A 315 -8.45 -14.45 -26.23
C HIS A 315 -7.67 -13.15 -26.52
N GLY A 316 -6.33 -13.17 -26.43
CA GLY A 316 -5.51 -11.96 -26.64
C GLY A 316 -5.75 -10.88 -25.58
N ALA A 317 -6.18 -11.26 -24.38
CA ALA A 317 -6.39 -10.36 -23.26
C ALA A 317 -5.09 -10.13 -22.46
N ARG A 318 -4.89 -8.91 -21.96
CA ARG A 318 -3.84 -8.59 -21.02
C ARG A 318 -4.16 -9.18 -19.65
N LEU A 319 -3.15 -9.67 -18.94
CA LEU A 319 -3.31 -10.26 -17.62
C LEU A 319 -2.62 -9.39 -16.55
N HIS A 320 -3.39 -8.95 -15.57
CA HIS A 320 -2.90 -8.39 -14.32
C HIS A 320 -3.13 -9.38 -13.18
N ILE A 321 -2.19 -9.54 -12.25
CA ILE A 321 -2.38 -10.33 -11.04
C ILE A 321 -2.20 -9.45 -9.81
N ASP A 322 -3.29 -9.26 -9.05
CA ASP A 322 -3.23 -8.67 -7.73
C ASP A 322 -2.72 -9.72 -6.72
N ALA A 323 -1.41 -9.71 -6.51
CA ALA A 323 -0.71 -10.53 -5.52
C ALA A 323 -0.28 -9.72 -4.29
N ALA A 324 -1.01 -8.64 -3.98
CA ALA A 324 -0.70 -7.77 -2.84
C ALA A 324 -0.55 -8.54 -1.53
N TYR A 325 -1.34 -9.60 -1.33
CA TYR A 325 -1.20 -10.46 -0.16
C TYR A 325 -0.28 -11.67 -0.40
N GLY A 326 -0.50 -12.42 -1.46
CA GLY A 326 0.21 -13.69 -1.69
C GLY A 326 1.58 -13.54 -2.35
N GLY A 327 1.90 -12.40 -2.95
CA GLY A 327 3.15 -12.20 -3.69
C GLY A 327 4.42 -12.57 -2.94
N PRO A 328 4.58 -12.22 -1.66
CA PRO A 328 5.76 -12.60 -0.91
C PRO A 328 6.00 -14.10 -0.74
N LEU A 329 5.01 -14.98 -1.04
CA LEU A 329 5.26 -16.43 -1.12
C LEU A 329 6.39 -16.78 -2.11
N LEU A 330 6.74 -15.89 -3.05
CA LEU A 330 7.90 -16.05 -3.94
C LEU A 330 9.22 -16.30 -3.18
N PHE A 331 9.34 -15.77 -1.96
CA PHE A 331 10.53 -15.97 -1.13
C PHE A 331 10.55 -17.30 -0.38
N SER A 332 9.40 -18.01 -0.27
CA SER A 332 9.31 -19.30 0.40
C SER A 332 9.54 -20.46 -0.58
N HIS A 333 10.51 -21.34 -0.28
CA HIS A 333 10.69 -22.56 -1.06
C HIS A 333 9.49 -23.52 -0.95
N ARG A 334 8.80 -23.51 0.19
CA ARG A 334 7.65 -24.41 0.47
C ARG A 334 6.37 -23.94 -0.23
N HIS A 335 6.19 -22.63 -0.38
CA HIS A 335 4.91 -22.05 -0.79
C HIS A 335 4.94 -21.40 -2.17
N ARG A 336 6.11 -21.11 -2.77
CA ARG A 336 6.21 -20.44 -4.07
C ARG A 336 5.47 -21.16 -5.21
N ALA A 337 5.38 -22.51 -5.13
CA ALA A 337 4.64 -23.31 -6.13
C ALA A 337 3.15 -22.96 -6.19
N LYS A 338 2.56 -22.38 -5.14
CA LYS A 338 1.18 -21.89 -5.14
C LYS A 338 0.96 -20.72 -6.11
N LEU A 339 2.05 -20.03 -6.48
CA LEU A 339 2.05 -18.92 -7.44
C LEU A 339 2.39 -19.36 -8.86
N THR A 340 2.31 -20.66 -9.17
CA THR A 340 2.47 -21.15 -10.55
C THR A 340 1.51 -20.40 -11.47
N GLY A 341 2.03 -19.86 -12.59
CA GLY A 341 1.28 -19.01 -13.51
C GLY A 341 1.49 -17.50 -13.30
N LEU A 342 2.04 -17.05 -12.16
CA LEU A 342 2.26 -15.63 -11.86
C LEU A 342 3.11 -14.94 -12.94
N ALA A 343 4.20 -15.56 -13.39
CA ALA A 343 5.11 -15.01 -14.39
C ALA A 343 4.49 -14.88 -15.81
N ALA A 344 3.29 -15.42 -16.02
CA ALA A 344 2.56 -15.23 -17.28
C ALA A 344 1.92 -13.84 -17.37
N ALA A 345 1.68 -13.17 -16.25
CA ALA A 345 1.03 -11.86 -16.20
C ALA A 345 1.88 -10.77 -16.85
N ASP A 346 1.22 -9.76 -17.43
CA ASP A 346 1.86 -8.55 -17.94
C ASP A 346 2.26 -7.63 -16.78
N THR A 347 1.43 -7.60 -15.71
CA THR A 347 1.70 -6.81 -14.50
C THR A 347 1.32 -7.58 -13.25
N VAL A 348 2.10 -7.40 -12.16
CA VAL A 348 1.88 -8.05 -10.87
C VAL A 348 2.03 -7.04 -9.73
N THR A 349 1.01 -6.95 -8.88
CA THR A 349 1.04 -6.17 -7.64
C THR A 349 1.56 -7.00 -6.48
N LEU A 350 2.45 -6.43 -5.64
CA LEU A 350 2.92 -7.02 -4.38
C LEU A 350 2.92 -5.96 -3.27
N ASP A 351 2.59 -6.35 -2.02
CA ASP A 351 2.69 -5.47 -0.85
C ASP A 351 3.66 -6.05 0.18
N LEU A 352 4.83 -5.42 0.30
CA LEU A 352 5.82 -5.81 1.30
C LEU A 352 5.47 -5.32 2.71
N HIS A 353 4.54 -4.37 2.86
CA HIS A 353 3.98 -3.97 4.15
C HIS A 353 2.87 -4.93 4.66
N LYS A 354 2.69 -6.09 4.01
CA LYS A 354 1.87 -7.22 4.46
C LYS A 354 2.80 -8.37 4.86
N LEU A 355 2.97 -9.40 4.03
CA LEU A 355 3.88 -10.52 4.26
C LEU A 355 5.36 -10.21 3.96
N GLY A 356 5.78 -8.97 4.07
CA GLY A 356 7.16 -8.52 3.99
C GLY A 356 7.58 -7.73 5.23
N TRP A 357 6.64 -7.52 6.17
CA TRP A 357 6.87 -6.85 7.46
C TRP A 357 7.54 -5.49 7.35
N GLN A 358 7.26 -4.75 6.27
CA GLN A 358 7.74 -3.39 6.10
C GLN A 358 6.83 -2.37 6.78
N PRO A 359 7.36 -1.25 7.30
CA PRO A 359 6.54 -0.07 7.56
C PRO A 359 5.83 0.38 6.28
N VAL A 360 4.58 0.85 6.38
CA VAL A 360 3.84 1.48 5.28
C VAL A 360 4.50 2.83 4.94
N PRO A 361 4.60 3.21 3.63
CA PRO A 361 4.23 2.48 2.43
C PRO A 361 5.34 1.54 1.92
N ALA A 362 4.97 0.38 1.33
CA ALA A 362 5.92 -0.52 0.69
C ALA A 362 5.21 -1.45 -0.31
N GLY A 363 4.64 -0.88 -1.35
CA GLY A 363 4.05 -1.58 -2.48
C GLY A 363 5.02 -1.69 -3.66
N VAL A 364 4.74 -2.63 -4.56
CA VAL A 364 5.51 -2.87 -5.79
C VAL A 364 4.55 -3.20 -6.92
N LEU A 365 4.76 -2.60 -8.08
CA LEU A 365 4.19 -3.04 -9.34
C LEU A 365 5.31 -3.60 -10.20
N ALA A 366 5.33 -4.92 -10.44
CA ALA A 366 6.22 -5.54 -11.41
C ALA A 366 5.55 -5.54 -12.79
N VAL A 367 6.33 -5.20 -13.82
CA VAL A 367 5.92 -5.22 -15.23
C VAL A 367 6.80 -6.21 -15.99
N LYS A 368 6.18 -6.97 -16.88
CA LYS A 368 6.89 -7.97 -17.69
C LYS A 368 7.74 -7.34 -18.78
N ASP A 369 7.32 -6.20 -19.27
CA ASP A 369 7.99 -5.46 -20.32
C ASP A 369 8.16 -3.99 -19.91
N THR A 370 9.40 -3.56 -19.77
CA THR A 370 9.74 -2.18 -19.36
C THR A 370 9.17 -1.12 -20.32
N ARG A 371 8.86 -1.48 -21.58
CA ARG A 371 8.22 -0.55 -22.55
C ARG A 371 6.85 -0.07 -22.11
N ASP A 372 6.13 -0.85 -21.30
CA ASP A 372 4.85 -0.43 -20.73
C ASP A 372 5.00 0.85 -19.88
N LEU A 373 6.16 1.03 -19.24
CA LEU A 373 6.45 2.19 -18.41
C LEU A 373 6.62 3.49 -19.20
N ALA A 374 6.77 3.42 -20.53
CA ALA A 374 6.80 4.62 -21.39
C ALA A 374 5.53 5.48 -21.25
N ALA A 375 4.40 4.86 -20.86
CA ALA A 375 3.16 5.56 -20.54
C ALA A 375 3.27 6.55 -19.36
N LEU A 376 4.29 6.41 -18.52
CA LEU A 376 4.55 7.28 -17.38
C LEU A 376 5.55 8.40 -17.69
N HIS A 377 6.15 8.40 -18.88
CA HIS A 377 7.11 9.44 -19.25
C HIS A 377 6.43 10.80 -19.25
N HIS A 378 7.04 11.73 -18.56
CA HIS A 378 6.58 13.11 -18.42
C HIS A 378 7.78 14.04 -18.47
N HIS A 379 7.68 15.11 -19.26
CA HIS A 379 8.74 16.10 -19.38
C HIS A 379 8.46 17.31 -18.48
N ALA A 380 9.44 17.68 -17.67
CA ALA A 380 9.46 18.91 -16.88
C ALA A 380 10.89 19.44 -16.84
N ASP A 381 11.18 20.47 -17.63
CA ASP A 381 12.51 21.01 -17.90
C ASP A 381 13.37 21.23 -16.65
N TYR A 382 12.75 21.58 -15.51
CA TYR A 382 13.45 21.81 -14.24
C TYR A 382 13.79 20.53 -13.45
N LEU A 383 13.37 19.34 -13.91
CA LEU A 383 13.61 18.04 -13.23
C LEU A 383 14.31 17.01 -14.11
N ASN A 384 14.01 16.99 -15.42
CA ASN A 384 14.53 16.02 -16.38
C ASN A 384 14.76 16.66 -17.76
N ALA A 385 15.57 17.72 -17.80
CA ALA A 385 15.93 18.37 -19.04
C ALA A 385 16.53 17.38 -20.04
N ASP A 386 16.25 17.57 -21.34
CA ASP A 386 16.69 16.66 -22.39
C ASP A 386 18.21 16.56 -22.45
N ASP A 387 18.95 17.67 -22.28
CA ASP A 387 20.40 17.70 -22.29
C ASP A 387 21.03 17.00 -21.07
N ASP A 388 20.39 17.03 -19.89
CA ASP A 388 20.79 16.27 -18.72
C ASP A 388 20.61 14.77 -18.95
N THR A 389 19.51 14.36 -19.56
CA THR A 389 19.25 12.96 -19.91
C THR A 389 20.22 12.48 -20.99
N GLU A 390 20.53 13.29 -22.00
CA GLU A 390 21.54 13.00 -23.03
C GLU A 390 22.95 12.90 -22.42
N ALA A 391 23.24 13.70 -21.39
CA ALA A 391 24.50 13.61 -20.61
C ALA A 391 24.59 12.38 -19.69
N GLY A 392 23.49 11.60 -19.56
CA GLY A 392 23.43 10.35 -18.82
C GLY A 392 22.91 10.46 -17.39
N LEU A 393 22.30 11.59 -16.99
CA LEU A 393 21.58 11.71 -15.74
C LEU A 393 20.26 10.92 -15.82
N PRO A 394 19.91 10.08 -14.84
CA PRO A 394 18.68 9.29 -14.90
C PRO A 394 17.43 10.17 -14.81
N ASP A 395 16.46 9.93 -15.70
CA ASP A 395 15.11 10.46 -15.53
C ASP A 395 14.34 9.62 -14.50
N LEU A 396 13.89 10.26 -13.41
CA LEU A 396 13.14 9.63 -12.33
C LEU A 396 11.62 9.90 -12.43
N LEU A 397 11.17 10.86 -13.24
CA LEU A 397 9.74 11.20 -13.36
C LEU A 397 8.93 10.05 -13.94
N GLY A 398 9.49 9.30 -14.89
CA GLY A 398 8.87 8.10 -15.47
C GLY A 398 8.75 6.91 -14.50
N ARG A 399 9.22 7.03 -13.26
CA ARG A 399 9.19 5.95 -12.25
C ARG A 399 8.00 6.04 -11.28
N SER A 400 7.13 7.06 -11.39
CA SER A 400 5.97 7.24 -10.50
C SER A 400 4.99 8.26 -11.09
N LEU A 401 3.71 8.19 -10.69
CA LEU A 401 2.75 9.28 -10.89
C LEU A 401 2.97 10.45 -9.91
N ARG A 402 3.75 10.22 -8.86
CA ARG A 402 4.07 11.24 -7.85
C ARG A 402 5.37 11.92 -8.22
N THR A 403 5.36 13.24 -8.30
CA THR A 403 6.60 14.00 -8.48
C THR A 403 7.47 13.83 -7.25
N THR A 404 7.09 14.43 -6.12
CA THR A 404 7.83 14.28 -4.86
C THR A 404 7.50 12.96 -4.21
N ARG A 405 8.52 12.11 -4.01
CA ARG A 405 8.39 10.83 -3.29
C ARG A 405 9.67 10.49 -2.54
N ARG A 406 9.50 9.78 -1.44
CA ARG A 406 10.61 9.31 -0.62
C ARG A 406 11.16 7.97 -1.14
N PRO A 407 12.44 7.64 -0.88
CA PRO A 407 13.06 6.37 -1.31
C PRO A 407 12.65 5.20 -0.40
N ASP A 408 11.41 4.74 -0.50
CA ASP A 408 10.92 3.58 0.25
C ASP A 408 11.68 2.27 -0.09
N ALA A 409 12.44 2.26 -1.17
CA ALA A 409 13.35 1.18 -1.52
C ALA A 409 14.43 0.90 -0.46
N LEU A 410 14.85 1.90 0.36
CA LEU A 410 15.91 1.71 1.36
C LEU A 410 15.50 0.69 2.44
N LYS A 411 14.33 0.83 3.04
CA LYS A 411 13.86 -0.12 4.08
C LYS A 411 13.66 -1.53 3.51
N ILE A 412 13.21 -1.63 2.25
CA ILE A 412 13.08 -2.90 1.53
C ILE A 412 14.46 -3.53 1.32
N ALA A 413 15.44 -2.77 0.80
CA ALA A 413 16.80 -3.24 0.59
C ALA A 413 17.46 -3.73 1.88
N VAL A 414 17.34 -2.94 2.96
CA VAL A 414 17.89 -3.30 4.28
C VAL A 414 17.28 -4.60 4.78
N THR A 415 15.98 -4.78 4.67
CA THR A 415 15.31 -6.02 5.06
C THR A 415 15.75 -7.22 4.22
N LEU A 416 15.77 -7.07 2.89
CA LEU A 416 16.21 -8.13 1.98
C LEU A 416 17.67 -8.52 2.21
N LYS A 417 18.55 -7.56 2.50
CA LYS A 417 19.96 -7.82 2.81
C LYS A 417 20.15 -8.44 4.19
N THR A 418 19.36 -8.03 5.19
CA THR A 418 19.48 -8.52 6.57
C THR A 418 18.97 -9.95 6.70
N LEU A 419 17.81 -10.26 6.13
CA LEU A 419 17.19 -11.58 6.25
C LEU A 419 17.60 -12.53 5.13
N GLY A 420 17.89 -11.99 3.97
CA GLY A 420 18.03 -12.76 2.75
C GLY A 420 16.71 -13.48 2.37
N ARG A 421 16.75 -14.21 1.26
CA ARG A 421 15.62 -15.04 0.83
C ARG A 421 15.23 -16.08 1.89
N THR A 422 16.22 -16.74 2.49
CA THR A 422 15.99 -17.82 3.47
C THR A 422 15.31 -17.30 4.73
N GLY A 423 15.78 -16.19 5.29
CA GLY A 423 15.19 -15.61 6.50
C GLY A 423 13.76 -15.13 6.26
N LEU A 424 13.50 -14.43 5.15
CA LEU A 424 12.16 -13.97 4.80
C LEU A 424 11.23 -15.16 4.51
N GLY A 425 11.72 -16.17 3.77
CA GLY A 425 10.98 -17.40 3.51
C GLY A 425 10.62 -18.15 4.80
N THR A 426 11.53 -18.21 5.76
CA THR A 426 11.27 -18.84 7.07
C THR A 426 10.16 -18.13 7.85
N LEU A 427 10.12 -16.80 7.83
CA LEU A 427 9.03 -16.03 8.45
C LEU A 427 7.68 -16.34 7.78
N ILE A 428 7.64 -16.39 6.46
CA ILE A 428 6.45 -16.72 5.67
C ILE A 428 5.98 -18.15 6.00
N ASP A 429 6.90 -19.11 6.00
CA ASP A 429 6.60 -20.50 6.34
C ASP A 429 6.02 -20.63 7.74
N HIS A 430 6.62 -19.94 8.71
CA HIS A 430 6.17 -19.91 10.10
C HIS A 430 4.73 -19.37 10.23
N ILE A 431 4.40 -18.28 9.55
CA ILE A 431 3.05 -17.70 9.57
C ILE A 431 2.03 -18.64 8.93
N CYS A 432 2.36 -19.28 7.81
CA CYS A 432 1.49 -20.24 7.16
C CYS A 432 1.27 -21.50 8.03
N ASP A 433 2.31 -21.98 8.73
CA ASP A 433 2.19 -23.09 9.67
C ASP A 433 1.31 -22.70 10.86
N ARG A 434 1.47 -21.49 11.41
CA ARG A 434 0.64 -20.97 12.49
C ARG A 434 -0.84 -20.91 12.10
N ALA A 435 -1.15 -20.53 10.86
CA ALA A 435 -2.52 -20.52 10.37
C ALA A 435 -3.11 -21.95 10.29
N ARG A 436 -2.32 -22.94 9.86
CA ARG A 436 -2.76 -24.34 9.84
C ARG A 436 -2.97 -24.90 11.24
N GLU A 437 -2.08 -24.58 12.20
CA GLU A 437 -2.25 -24.97 13.59
C GLU A 437 -3.53 -24.37 14.18
N PHE A 438 -3.82 -23.10 13.88
CA PHE A 438 -5.07 -22.49 14.31
C PHE A 438 -6.30 -23.15 13.66
N ALA A 439 -6.25 -23.45 12.38
CA ALA A 439 -7.33 -24.17 11.69
C ALA A 439 -7.58 -25.54 12.33
N ALA A 440 -6.51 -26.27 12.71
CA ALA A 440 -6.63 -27.55 13.44
C ALA A 440 -7.31 -27.36 14.81
N LEU A 441 -6.91 -26.34 15.58
CA LEU A 441 -7.55 -26.02 16.88
C LEU A 441 -9.05 -25.72 16.69
N VAL A 442 -9.44 -24.99 15.64
CA VAL A 442 -10.84 -24.72 15.32
C VAL A 442 -11.58 -26.00 14.97
N GLN A 443 -10.99 -26.85 14.14
CA GLN A 443 -11.60 -28.10 13.68
C GLN A 443 -11.80 -29.14 14.81
N GLU A 444 -10.87 -29.19 15.76
CA GLU A 444 -10.94 -30.08 16.92
C GLU A 444 -11.93 -29.58 17.98
N HIS A 445 -12.32 -28.31 17.96
CA HIS A 445 -13.19 -27.73 18.96
C HIS A 445 -14.68 -27.90 18.60
N PRO A 446 -15.48 -28.62 19.41
CA PRO A 446 -16.86 -28.96 19.06
C PRO A 446 -17.81 -27.76 18.90
N GLY A 447 -17.44 -26.61 19.45
CA GLY A 447 -18.23 -25.36 19.40
C GLY A 447 -17.97 -24.50 18.19
N TYR A 448 -17.05 -24.90 17.29
CA TYR A 448 -16.66 -24.10 16.14
C TYR A 448 -16.76 -24.87 14.83
N GLU A 449 -16.93 -24.14 13.76
CA GLU A 449 -16.91 -24.58 12.38
C GLU A 449 -15.77 -23.85 11.66
N LEU A 450 -14.91 -24.60 10.97
CA LEU A 450 -13.86 -24.07 10.09
C LEU A 450 -14.43 -23.98 8.67
N TYR A 451 -14.16 -22.88 7.96
CA TYR A 451 -14.58 -22.75 6.56
C TYR A 451 -13.81 -23.73 5.67
N ASP A 452 -12.48 -23.65 5.69
CA ASP A 452 -11.58 -24.52 4.93
C ASP A 452 -10.15 -24.40 5.47
N THR A 453 -9.29 -25.30 5.03
CA THR A 453 -7.85 -25.26 5.34
C THR A 453 -7.21 -24.03 4.71
N PRO A 454 -6.46 -23.20 5.48
CA PRO A 454 -5.91 -21.96 4.98
C PRO A 454 -4.87 -22.17 3.88
N THR A 455 -5.03 -21.43 2.79
CA THR A 455 -4.05 -21.40 1.68
C THR A 455 -2.83 -20.55 2.04
N LEU A 456 -3.07 -19.39 2.70
CA LEU A 456 -2.08 -18.44 3.20
C LEU A 456 -2.12 -18.41 4.74
N SER A 457 -2.29 -17.25 5.32
CA SER A 457 -2.33 -17.06 6.77
C SER A 457 -3.69 -16.54 7.30
N THR A 458 -4.76 -16.69 6.49
CA THR A 458 -6.13 -16.32 6.88
C THR A 458 -6.93 -17.56 7.23
N VAL A 459 -7.55 -17.55 8.43
CA VAL A 459 -8.42 -18.62 8.93
C VAL A 459 -9.82 -18.05 9.11
N LEU A 460 -10.81 -18.67 8.47
CA LEU A 460 -12.22 -18.34 8.63
C LEU A 460 -12.89 -19.38 9.51
N PHE A 461 -13.55 -18.90 10.57
CA PHE A 461 -14.21 -19.75 11.54
C PHE A 461 -15.46 -19.07 12.11
N ARG A 462 -16.35 -19.85 12.71
CA ARG A 462 -17.55 -19.33 13.39
C ARG A 462 -18.03 -20.27 14.49
N PRO A 463 -18.70 -19.77 15.54
CA PRO A 463 -19.40 -20.65 16.45
C PRO A 463 -20.52 -21.42 15.73
N THR A 464 -20.61 -22.73 15.95
CA THR A 464 -21.45 -23.66 15.18
C THR A 464 -22.95 -23.27 15.19
N THR A 465 -23.45 -22.79 16.32
CA THR A 465 -24.87 -22.44 16.50
C THR A 465 -25.18 -20.96 16.29
N ALA A 466 -24.16 -20.12 16.03
CA ALA A 466 -24.33 -18.68 15.93
C ALA A 466 -25.03 -18.28 14.62
N THR A 467 -25.97 -17.33 14.70
CA THR A 467 -26.48 -16.61 13.55
C THR A 467 -25.45 -15.62 13.02
N ASP A 468 -25.64 -15.11 11.79
CA ASP A 468 -24.79 -14.05 11.24
C ASP A 468 -24.77 -12.80 12.12
N ASP A 469 -25.91 -12.43 12.71
CA ASP A 469 -26.03 -11.29 13.63
C ASP A 469 -25.23 -11.52 14.92
N ALA A 470 -25.26 -12.75 15.48
CA ALA A 470 -24.46 -13.11 16.63
C ALA A 470 -22.94 -13.04 16.31
N VAL A 471 -22.50 -13.55 15.16
CA VAL A 471 -21.11 -13.45 14.71
C VAL A 471 -20.68 -11.98 14.57
N ALA A 472 -21.54 -11.13 13.99
CA ALA A 472 -21.28 -9.71 13.87
C ALA A 472 -21.21 -9.01 15.24
N ALA A 473 -22.09 -9.38 16.17
CA ALA A 473 -22.14 -8.82 17.53
C ALA A 473 -20.89 -9.17 18.34
N VAL A 474 -20.47 -10.46 18.35
CA VAL A 474 -19.25 -10.92 19.03
C VAL A 474 -18.04 -10.15 18.53
N ARG A 475 -17.88 -10.02 17.22
CA ARG A 475 -16.76 -9.27 16.66
C ARG A 475 -16.75 -7.81 17.13
N ARG A 476 -17.90 -7.14 17.12
CA ARG A 476 -18.02 -5.74 17.57
C ARG A 476 -17.71 -5.61 19.06
N GLN A 477 -18.22 -6.53 19.88
CA GLN A 477 -18.00 -6.52 21.33
C GLN A 477 -16.50 -6.64 21.64
N LEU A 478 -15.82 -7.67 21.08
CA LEU A 478 -14.38 -7.87 21.28
C LEU A 478 -13.55 -6.65 20.84
N LEU A 479 -13.95 -6.01 19.74
CA LEU A 479 -13.31 -4.79 19.22
C LEU A 479 -13.51 -3.61 20.19
N THR A 480 -14.75 -3.37 20.66
CA THR A 480 -15.10 -2.24 21.53
C THR A 480 -14.46 -2.39 22.92
N ASP A 481 -14.38 -3.61 23.43
CA ASP A 481 -13.77 -3.91 24.72
C ASP A 481 -12.23 -3.93 24.64
N GLY A 482 -11.65 -3.81 23.45
CA GLY A 482 -10.20 -3.83 23.25
C GLY A 482 -9.56 -5.21 23.46
N LEU A 483 -10.34 -6.30 23.47
CA LEU A 483 -9.89 -7.65 23.83
C LEU A 483 -9.31 -8.41 22.64
N ALA A 484 -9.89 -8.25 21.44
CA ALA A 484 -9.39 -8.86 20.21
C ALA A 484 -9.83 -8.08 18.97
N VAL A 485 -8.98 -8.06 17.95
CA VAL A 485 -9.27 -7.44 16.66
C VAL A 485 -9.41 -8.54 15.61
N LEU A 486 -10.65 -8.88 15.25
CA LEU A 486 -11.00 -9.86 14.24
C LEU A 486 -11.64 -9.18 13.03
N GLY A 487 -11.32 -9.68 11.84
CA GLY A 487 -12.02 -9.35 10.61
C GLY A 487 -13.33 -10.15 10.46
N ARG A 488 -13.98 -9.95 9.31
CA ARG A 488 -15.13 -10.75 8.89
C ARG A 488 -15.06 -10.99 7.38
N ALA A 489 -15.66 -12.06 6.92
CA ALA A 489 -15.85 -12.37 5.52
C ALA A 489 -17.26 -12.95 5.31
N ARG A 490 -17.82 -12.75 4.11
CA ARG A 490 -19.07 -13.39 3.71
C ARG A 490 -18.78 -14.32 2.54
N LEU A 491 -18.88 -15.63 2.81
CA LEU A 491 -18.68 -16.68 1.81
C LEU A 491 -19.82 -17.68 1.92
N ASP A 492 -20.29 -18.18 0.80
CA ASP A 492 -21.40 -19.13 0.66
C ASP A 492 -22.67 -18.66 1.41
N GLY A 493 -22.95 -17.36 1.32
CA GLY A 493 -24.10 -16.73 1.96
C GLY A 493 -24.00 -16.57 3.47
N ARG A 494 -22.94 -17.02 4.14
CA ARG A 494 -22.74 -17.01 5.59
C ARG A 494 -21.65 -16.02 6.01
N LEU A 495 -21.83 -15.44 7.20
CA LEU A 495 -20.83 -14.54 7.81
C LEU A 495 -19.86 -15.35 8.68
N TRP A 496 -18.56 -15.12 8.47
CA TRP A 496 -17.46 -15.77 9.17
C TRP A 496 -16.64 -14.74 9.96
N LEU A 497 -16.14 -15.11 11.12
CA LEU A 497 -15.01 -14.44 11.76
C LEU A 497 -13.75 -14.74 10.95
N LYS A 498 -12.90 -13.74 10.80
CA LYS A 498 -11.65 -13.84 10.05
C LYS A 498 -10.47 -13.50 10.95
N ALA A 499 -9.56 -14.45 11.11
CA ALA A 499 -8.25 -14.23 11.71
C ALA A 499 -7.19 -14.28 10.61
N THR A 500 -6.51 -13.16 10.37
CA THR A 500 -5.37 -13.07 9.46
C THR A 500 -4.10 -12.95 10.28
N LEU A 501 -3.29 -14.01 10.28
CA LEU A 501 -2.10 -14.10 11.12
C LEU A 501 -0.90 -13.51 10.38
N LEU A 502 -0.37 -12.40 10.89
CA LEU A 502 0.82 -11.73 10.33
C LEU A 502 1.89 -11.45 11.41
N ASN A 503 1.59 -11.76 12.67
CA ASN A 503 2.53 -11.58 13.77
C ASN A 503 3.34 -12.86 13.99
N PRO A 504 4.67 -12.87 13.71
CA PRO A 504 5.51 -14.05 13.91
C PRO A 504 5.64 -14.49 15.39
N ALA A 505 5.32 -13.61 16.34
CA ALA A 505 5.37 -13.93 17.76
C ALA A 505 4.10 -14.62 18.31
N THR A 506 3.03 -14.74 17.51
CA THR A 506 1.79 -15.40 17.91
C THR A 506 2.03 -16.89 18.20
N ARG A 507 1.60 -17.36 19.38
CA ARG A 507 1.75 -18.74 19.87
C ARG A 507 0.44 -19.52 19.77
N PRO A 508 0.46 -20.86 19.72
CA PRO A 508 -0.76 -21.68 19.76
C PRO A 508 -1.65 -21.41 20.98
N SER A 509 -1.03 -21.10 22.15
CA SER A 509 -1.76 -20.75 23.38
C SER A 509 -2.56 -19.45 23.23
N ASP A 510 -2.05 -18.48 22.48
CA ASP A 510 -2.73 -17.20 22.24
C ASP A 510 -3.99 -17.43 21.36
N LEU A 511 -3.87 -18.31 20.36
CA LEU A 511 -4.97 -18.69 19.47
C LEU A 511 -6.04 -19.54 20.19
N ALA A 512 -5.63 -20.43 21.07
CA ALA A 512 -6.57 -21.14 21.96
C ALA A 512 -7.29 -20.17 22.91
N GLY A 513 -6.58 -19.15 23.40
CA GLY A 513 -7.15 -18.05 24.18
C GLY A 513 -8.19 -17.25 23.37
N LEU A 514 -7.93 -17.00 22.10
CA LEU A 514 -8.86 -16.31 21.18
C LEU A 514 -10.19 -17.08 21.05
N LEU A 515 -10.15 -18.40 20.86
CA LEU A 515 -11.38 -19.22 20.81
C LEU A 515 -12.20 -19.11 22.10
N LYS A 516 -11.54 -19.17 23.26
CA LYS A 516 -12.23 -18.98 24.57
C LYS A 516 -12.86 -17.59 24.70
N LEU A 517 -12.20 -16.55 24.24
CA LEU A 517 -12.76 -15.18 24.24
C LEU A 517 -14.00 -15.09 23.35
N VAL A 518 -13.96 -15.65 22.14
CA VAL A 518 -15.11 -15.69 21.22
C VAL A 518 -16.25 -16.47 21.86
N GLU A 519 -16.00 -17.65 22.45
CA GLU A 519 -17.01 -18.47 23.12
C GLU A 519 -17.66 -17.73 24.30
N GLY A 520 -16.85 -17.10 25.16
CA GLY A 520 -17.35 -16.33 26.31
C GLY A 520 -18.15 -15.07 25.95
N THR A 521 -17.95 -14.54 24.75
CA THR A 521 -18.63 -13.32 24.25
C THR A 521 -19.83 -13.68 23.36
N THR A 522 -19.94 -14.92 22.89
CA THR A 522 -21.05 -15.35 22.01
C THR A 522 -22.37 -15.40 22.81
N PRO A 523 -23.42 -14.67 22.41
CA PRO A 523 -24.74 -14.79 23.04
C PRO A 523 -25.25 -16.24 22.98
N ARG A 524 -25.76 -16.75 24.11
CA ARG A 524 -26.32 -18.11 24.20
C ARG A 524 -27.73 -18.14 23.63
#